data_90cd2cc28cf4b598990df7169d81d97c
#
_entry.id   90cd2cc28cf4b598990df7169d81d97c
#
_cell.length_a   1.000
_cell.length_b   1.000
_cell.length_c   1.000
_cell.angle_alpha   90.00
_cell.angle_beta   90.00
_cell.angle_gamma   90.00
#
_symmetry.space_group_name_H-M   'P 1'
#
loop_
_entity.id
_entity.type
_entity.pdbx_description
1 polymer ?
#
loop_
_entity_poly.entity_id
_entity_poly.type
_entity_poly.pdbx_seq_one_letter_code
_entity_poly.pdbx_strand_id
1 'polypeptide(L)'
;MRLLKDVREMMTGSLPNIYYKHSETDMLCGYAMIVGPEDSLYDGGYYFYKFKFPPDYPHSPPLVEFLTNDGVTRMHPNMYKNRKMCMSILNSWRGDQWTGCQTIKSVLLTIMSLLDSRPLLNEPGVTEHNPDFATYHRIIQYKNYEFSMLHLLQSFKQAIVDIEFHEQFYEHMCAAFRASHFRYSASIDALLLKHPHSEPLRTTQVYQMHAIVNYPALKAAFQTQVKRLVG
;
A
#
# COMPACT_ATOMS: atom_id res chain seq x y z
N MET A 1 25.53 13.78 6.16
CA MET A 1 24.76 15.04 5.94
C MET A 1 23.61 14.93 4.94
N ARG A 2 23.67 14.08 3.90
CA ARG A 2 22.61 13.97 2.88
C ARG A 2 21.30 13.41 3.47
N LEU A 3 21.36 12.31 4.24
CA LEU A 3 20.16 11.72 4.85
C LEU A 3 19.37 12.74 5.69
N LEU A 4 20.04 13.53 6.53
CA LEU A 4 19.38 14.56 7.33
C LEU A 4 18.67 15.62 6.49
N LYS A 5 19.22 15.96 5.31
CA LYS A 5 18.57 16.89 4.37
C LYS A 5 17.29 16.28 3.81
N ASP A 6 17.36 15.02 3.33
CA ASP A 6 16.22 14.33 2.75
C ASP A 6 15.13 14.09 3.80
N VAL A 7 15.50 13.69 5.03
CA VAL A 7 14.57 13.56 6.17
C VAL A 7 13.88 14.90 6.48
N ARG A 8 14.66 16.00 6.57
CA ARG A 8 14.08 17.32 6.81
C ARG A 8 13.08 17.69 5.70
N GLU A 9 13.44 17.48 4.43
CA GLU A 9 12.53 17.74 3.31
C GLU A 9 11.21 16.97 3.46
N MET A 10 11.28 15.69 3.86
CA MET A 10 10.09 14.86 4.07
C MET A 10 9.28 15.27 5.30
N MET A 11 9.92 15.72 6.38
CA MET A 11 9.25 16.11 7.62
C MET A 11 8.62 17.51 7.56
N THR A 12 9.18 18.42 6.75
CA THR A 12 8.69 19.82 6.61
C THR A 12 7.85 20.04 5.35
N GLY A 13 8.03 19.18 4.35
CA GLY A 13 7.24 19.21 3.11
C GLY A 13 5.88 18.56 3.28
N SER A 14 4.97 18.87 2.35
CA SER A 14 3.68 18.19 2.23
C SER A 14 3.60 17.51 0.87
N LEU A 15 3.36 16.21 0.87
CA LEU A 15 3.05 15.44 -0.31
C LEU A 15 1.63 14.90 -0.17
N PRO A 16 0.74 15.12 -1.13
CA PRO A 16 -0.61 14.56 -1.06
C PRO A 16 -0.56 13.04 -0.88
N ASN A 17 -1.30 12.53 0.11
CA ASN A 17 -1.43 11.10 0.40
C ASN A 17 -0.14 10.35 0.81
N ILE A 18 0.96 11.06 1.07
CA ILE A 18 2.23 10.48 1.52
C ILE A 18 2.60 11.08 2.87
N TYR A 19 2.78 10.24 3.87
CA TYR A 19 3.16 10.59 5.23
C TYR A 19 4.46 9.89 5.59
N TYR A 20 5.41 10.63 6.12
CA TYR A 20 6.72 10.11 6.51
C TYR A 20 7.05 10.45 7.96
N LYS A 21 7.63 9.51 8.68
CA LYS A 21 8.18 9.67 10.01
C LYS A 21 9.57 9.04 10.07
N HIS A 22 10.52 9.74 10.65
CA HIS A 22 11.86 9.21 10.86
C HIS A 22 11.98 8.69 12.28
N SER A 23 12.65 7.54 12.47
CA SER A 23 12.84 6.94 13.79
C SER A 23 13.52 7.91 14.76
N GLU A 24 13.07 7.95 16.00
CA GLU A 24 13.66 8.73 17.08
C GLU A 24 14.83 7.98 17.74
N THR A 25 14.89 6.66 17.55
CA THR A 25 15.87 5.78 18.19
C THR A 25 16.95 5.26 17.24
N ASP A 26 16.67 5.23 15.93
CA ASP A 26 17.60 4.75 14.90
C ASP A 26 17.67 5.72 13.72
N MET A 27 18.78 6.47 13.65
CA MET A 27 19.06 7.44 12.58
C MET A 27 19.08 6.83 11.16
N LEU A 28 19.16 5.51 11.02
CA LEU A 28 19.14 4.82 9.74
C LEU A 28 17.79 4.18 9.43
N CYS A 29 16.75 4.51 10.19
CA CYS A 29 15.42 3.95 10.02
C CYS A 29 14.35 5.04 9.84
N GLY A 30 13.40 4.80 8.94
CA GLY A 30 12.25 5.67 8.73
C GLY A 30 11.02 4.88 8.30
N TYR A 31 9.86 5.48 8.42
CA TYR A 31 8.56 4.85 8.12
C TYR A 31 7.74 5.77 7.24
N ALA A 32 7.02 5.19 6.30
CA ALA A 32 6.11 5.92 5.45
C ALA A 32 4.76 5.23 5.34
N MET A 33 3.72 6.03 5.18
CA MET A 33 2.39 5.58 4.79
C MET A 33 2.00 6.29 3.50
N ILE A 34 1.47 5.53 2.54
CA ILE A 34 0.82 6.05 1.34
C ILE A 34 -0.65 5.68 1.42
N VAL A 35 -1.53 6.67 1.29
CA VAL A 35 -2.95 6.44 1.03
C VAL A 35 -3.10 6.16 -0.46
N GLY A 36 -3.66 5.02 -0.80
CA GLY A 36 -3.81 4.58 -2.18
C GLY A 36 -4.52 5.61 -3.06
N PRO A 37 -3.98 5.89 -4.28
CA PRO A 37 -4.50 6.94 -5.16
C PRO A 37 -5.94 6.67 -5.60
N GLU A 38 -6.68 7.75 -5.85
CA GLU A 38 -7.96 7.74 -6.52
C GLU A 38 -7.84 7.07 -7.90
N ASP A 39 -8.91 6.46 -8.39
CA ASP A 39 -8.96 5.76 -9.68
C ASP A 39 -8.00 4.58 -9.84
N SER A 40 -7.44 4.07 -8.74
CA SER A 40 -6.62 2.86 -8.67
C SER A 40 -7.34 1.70 -7.99
N LEU A 41 -6.79 0.49 -8.10
CA LEU A 41 -7.28 -0.65 -7.30
C LEU A 41 -6.97 -0.50 -5.80
N TYR A 42 -6.13 0.44 -5.46
CA TYR A 42 -5.61 0.71 -4.12
C TYR A 42 -6.31 1.88 -3.43
N ASP A 43 -7.32 2.47 -4.08
CA ASP A 43 -8.03 3.66 -3.63
C ASP A 43 -8.42 3.60 -2.14
N GLY A 44 -7.87 4.55 -1.37
CA GLY A 44 -8.15 4.71 0.05
C GLY A 44 -7.54 3.66 0.98
N GLY A 45 -6.82 2.66 0.47
CA GLY A 45 -6.05 1.72 1.29
C GLY A 45 -4.82 2.38 1.90
N TYR A 46 -4.35 1.86 3.03
CA TYR A 46 -3.19 2.38 3.75
C TYR A 46 -2.00 1.44 3.55
N TYR A 47 -0.95 1.95 2.89
CA TYR A 47 0.22 1.18 2.49
C TYR A 47 1.44 1.64 3.25
N PHE A 48 1.95 0.79 4.15
CA PHE A 48 3.05 1.10 5.04
C PHE A 48 4.36 0.54 4.53
N TYR A 49 5.43 1.33 4.70
CA TYR A 49 6.79 1.01 4.28
C TYR A 49 7.78 1.35 5.38
N LYS A 50 8.78 0.49 5.56
CA LYS A 50 9.94 0.73 6.42
C LYS A 50 11.17 0.94 5.56
N PHE A 51 11.89 2.01 5.82
CA PHE A 51 13.14 2.36 5.17
C PHE A 51 14.30 2.05 6.11
N LYS A 52 15.32 1.34 5.59
CA LYS A 52 16.60 1.13 6.26
C LYS A 52 17.68 1.74 5.38
N PHE A 53 18.29 2.79 5.85
CA PHE A 53 19.32 3.53 5.12
C PHE A 53 20.69 2.90 5.36
N PRO A 54 21.50 2.65 4.30
CA PRO A 54 22.85 2.19 4.48
C PRO A 54 23.76 3.34 5.01
N PRO A 55 24.87 3.03 5.69
CA PRO A 55 25.78 4.06 6.22
C PRO A 55 26.38 4.97 5.15
N ASP A 56 26.49 4.48 3.93
CA ASP A 56 27.04 5.20 2.77
C ASP A 56 25.95 5.94 1.95
N TYR A 57 24.71 6.03 2.46
CA TYR A 57 23.65 6.79 1.78
C TYR A 57 24.12 8.24 1.49
N PRO A 58 23.96 8.77 0.27
CA PRO A 58 23.16 8.29 -0.87
C PRO A 58 23.93 7.50 -1.93
N HIS A 59 25.11 6.95 -1.63
CA HIS A 59 25.85 6.16 -2.62
C HIS A 59 25.17 4.82 -2.91
N SER A 60 24.60 4.20 -1.89
CA SER A 60 23.74 3.02 -2.00
C SER A 60 22.28 3.37 -1.70
N PRO A 61 21.31 2.68 -2.33
CA PRO A 61 19.88 2.89 -2.07
C PRO A 61 19.48 2.42 -0.68
N PRO A 62 18.37 2.93 -0.12
CA PRO A 62 17.78 2.35 1.06
C PRO A 62 17.19 0.96 0.75
N LEU A 63 17.20 0.08 1.75
CA LEU A 63 16.33 -1.09 1.75
C LEU A 63 14.91 -0.64 2.13
N VAL A 64 13.93 -1.00 1.31
CA VAL A 64 12.52 -0.71 1.59
C VAL A 64 11.77 -2.00 1.82
N GLU A 65 11.06 -2.10 2.93
CA GLU A 65 10.19 -3.22 3.29
C GLU A 65 8.73 -2.79 3.19
N PHE A 66 7.89 -3.60 2.55
CA PHE A 66 6.45 -3.43 2.48
C PHE A 66 5.78 -4.07 3.69
N LEU A 67 5.08 -3.29 4.51
CA LEU A 67 4.52 -3.75 5.77
C LEU A 67 3.03 -4.11 5.71
N THR A 68 2.24 -3.49 4.81
CA THR A 68 0.80 -3.79 4.64
C THR A 68 0.62 -5.14 3.93
N ASN A 69 0.82 -6.22 4.68
CA ASN A 69 0.94 -7.56 4.12
C ASN A 69 0.17 -8.56 4.99
N ASP A 70 -0.85 -9.21 4.42
CA ASP A 70 -1.64 -10.27 5.08
C ASP A 70 -0.96 -11.65 5.04
N GLY A 71 0.25 -11.74 4.49
CA GLY A 71 1.04 -12.99 4.36
C GLY A 71 0.60 -13.90 3.22
N VAL A 72 -0.55 -13.68 2.62
CA VAL A 72 -1.13 -14.57 1.59
C VAL A 72 -1.38 -13.88 0.25
N THR A 73 -1.70 -12.59 0.25
CA THR A 73 -2.00 -11.83 -0.96
C THR A 73 -0.75 -11.16 -1.54
N ARG A 74 -0.48 -11.38 -2.82
CA ARG A 74 0.52 -10.61 -3.56
C ARG A 74 -0.14 -9.31 -4.01
N MET A 75 -0.13 -8.29 -3.13
CA MET A 75 -0.83 -7.01 -3.34
C MET A 75 -0.38 -6.28 -4.61
N HIS A 76 0.89 -6.43 -4.99
CA HIS A 76 1.47 -5.87 -6.21
C HIS A 76 2.64 -6.75 -6.70
N PRO A 77 2.92 -6.85 -8.02
CA PRO A 77 4.10 -7.58 -8.52
C PRO A 77 5.42 -7.20 -7.87
N ASN A 78 5.60 -5.91 -7.56
CA ASN A 78 6.80 -5.39 -6.90
C ASN A 78 6.80 -5.51 -5.36
N MET A 79 5.66 -5.88 -4.74
CA MET A 79 5.47 -6.00 -3.28
C MET A 79 5.34 -7.46 -2.88
N TYR A 80 6.40 -8.05 -2.36
CA TYR A 80 6.46 -9.48 -2.07
C TYR A 80 5.83 -9.84 -0.72
N LYS A 81 5.28 -11.06 -0.60
CA LYS A 81 4.71 -11.59 0.66
C LYS A 81 5.72 -11.62 1.81
N ASN A 82 7.02 -11.73 1.51
CA ASN A 82 8.11 -11.66 2.47
C ASN A 82 8.58 -10.22 2.77
N ARG A 83 7.74 -9.22 2.47
CA ARG A 83 7.97 -7.79 2.65
C ARG A 83 9.00 -7.15 1.69
N LYS A 84 9.67 -7.91 0.84
CA LYS A 84 10.64 -7.35 -0.10
C LYS A 84 9.96 -6.41 -1.10
N MET A 85 10.53 -5.22 -1.30
CA MET A 85 10.21 -4.33 -2.41
C MET A 85 11.20 -4.54 -3.55
N CYS A 86 10.71 -4.69 -4.79
CA CYS A 86 11.54 -4.79 -5.97
C CYS A 86 11.24 -3.63 -6.92
N MET A 87 12.18 -2.69 -7.05
CA MET A 87 12.11 -1.55 -7.96
C MET A 87 13.49 -1.27 -8.54
N SER A 88 13.54 -0.75 -9.78
CA SER A 88 14.81 -0.37 -10.42
C SER A 88 15.54 0.69 -9.60
N ILE A 89 14.84 1.71 -9.14
CA ILE A 89 15.36 2.78 -8.28
C ILE A 89 15.97 2.27 -6.95
N LEU A 90 15.68 1.03 -6.54
CA LEU A 90 16.28 0.37 -5.36
C LEU A 90 17.35 -0.66 -5.75
N ASN A 91 17.81 -0.69 -7.00
CA ASN A 91 18.76 -1.70 -7.54
C ASN A 91 18.27 -3.16 -7.38
N SER A 92 16.96 -3.38 -7.26
CA SER A 92 16.36 -4.70 -7.03
C SER A 92 15.47 -5.17 -8.18
N TRP A 93 15.42 -4.41 -9.27
CA TRP A 93 14.69 -4.70 -10.50
C TRP A 93 15.42 -4.17 -11.73
N ARG A 94 14.98 -4.57 -12.95
CA ARG A 94 15.50 -4.04 -14.20
C ARG A 94 14.99 -2.61 -14.44
N GLY A 95 15.79 -1.76 -15.09
CA GLY A 95 15.46 -0.38 -15.43
C GLY A 95 16.49 0.60 -14.87
N ASP A 96 16.12 1.87 -14.74
CA ASP A 96 17.00 2.94 -14.25
C ASP A 96 17.38 2.68 -12.80
N GLN A 97 18.67 2.47 -12.56
CA GLN A 97 19.22 2.11 -11.26
C GLN A 97 19.36 3.34 -10.35
N TRP A 98 19.57 3.09 -9.07
CA TRP A 98 19.84 4.12 -8.07
C TRP A 98 21.04 4.99 -8.46
N THR A 99 20.87 6.27 -8.29
CA THR A 99 21.96 7.26 -8.36
C THR A 99 21.95 8.12 -7.11
N GLY A 100 23.08 8.73 -6.76
CA GLY A 100 23.20 9.62 -5.60
C GLY A 100 22.31 10.89 -5.68
N CYS A 101 21.66 11.15 -6.81
CA CYS A 101 20.67 12.22 -6.96
C CYS A 101 19.28 11.83 -6.41
N GLN A 102 18.98 10.55 -6.28
CA GLN A 102 17.72 10.06 -5.75
C GLN A 102 17.54 10.42 -4.28
N THR A 103 16.30 10.55 -3.85
CA THR A 103 15.91 10.97 -2.49
C THR A 103 14.84 10.04 -1.93
N ILE A 104 14.56 10.14 -0.62
CA ILE A 104 13.40 9.49 0.00
C ILE A 104 12.11 9.84 -0.76
N LYS A 105 11.96 11.11 -1.13
CA LYS A 105 10.81 11.62 -1.89
C LYS A 105 10.66 10.93 -3.24
N SER A 106 11.74 10.81 -4.02
CA SER A 106 11.68 10.14 -5.33
C SER A 106 11.29 8.67 -5.21
N VAL A 107 11.79 7.96 -4.18
CA VAL A 107 11.41 6.57 -3.91
C VAL A 107 9.92 6.48 -3.59
N LEU A 108 9.38 7.33 -2.70
CA LEU A 108 7.97 7.31 -2.32
C LEU A 108 7.04 7.66 -3.49
N LEU A 109 7.42 8.63 -4.32
CA LEU A 109 6.66 8.96 -5.53
C LEU A 109 6.66 7.81 -6.53
N THR A 110 7.80 7.11 -6.70
CA THR A 110 7.87 5.90 -7.53
C THR A 110 6.97 4.79 -6.97
N ILE A 111 6.99 4.55 -5.65
CA ILE A 111 6.08 3.59 -5.02
C ILE A 111 4.62 3.97 -5.27
N MET A 112 4.27 5.24 -5.10
CA MET A 112 2.91 5.73 -5.34
C MET A 112 2.47 5.52 -6.79
N SER A 113 3.36 5.70 -7.77
CA SER A 113 3.07 5.46 -9.19
C SER A 113 2.81 3.99 -9.55
N LEU A 114 3.28 3.04 -8.73
CA LEU A 114 2.97 1.62 -8.89
C LEU A 114 1.54 1.27 -8.43
N LEU A 115 0.96 2.08 -7.53
CA LEU A 115 -0.41 1.86 -7.03
C LEU A 115 -1.44 2.32 -8.06
N ASP A 116 -1.51 1.64 -9.19
CA ASP A 116 -2.34 1.98 -10.35
C ASP A 116 -3.59 1.09 -10.50
N SER A 117 -4.33 1.28 -11.58
CA SER A 117 -5.54 0.50 -11.88
C SER A 117 -5.27 -0.86 -12.53
N ARG A 118 -4.04 -1.14 -13.00
CA ARG A 118 -3.66 -2.36 -13.72
C ARG A 118 -2.32 -2.93 -13.26
N PRO A 119 -2.15 -3.15 -11.95
CA PRO A 119 -0.84 -3.49 -11.37
C PRO A 119 -0.22 -4.77 -11.94
N LEU A 120 -1.02 -5.73 -12.40
CA LEU A 120 -0.49 -6.99 -12.91
C LEU A 120 0.35 -6.81 -14.20
N LEU A 121 0.20 -5.69 -14.91
CA LEU A 121 1.05 -5.36 -16.07
C LEU A 121 2.50 -5.04 -15.68
N ASN A 122 2.79 -4.84 -14.40
CA ASN A 122 4.15 -4.71 -13.90
C ASN A 122 4.88 -6.08 -13.78
N GLU A 123 4.15 -7.21 -13.93
CA GLU A 123 4.79 -8.53 -13.98
C GLU A 123 5.36 -8.80 -15.37
N PRO A 124 6.66 -9.11 -15.51
CA PRO A 124 7.27 -9.37 -16.80
C PRO A 124 6.57 -10.48 -17.58
N GLY A 125 6.24 -10.22 -18.84
CA GLY A 125 5.59 -11.19 -19.73
C GLY A 125 4.08 -11.33 -19.52
N VAL A 126 3.49 -10.61 -18.59
CA VAL A 126 2.02 -10.57 -18.39
C VAL A 126 1.41 -9.48 -19.26
N THR A 127 0.30 -9.81 -19.92
CA THR A 127 -0.54 -8.89 -20.69
C THR A 127 -1.99 -8.97 -20.21
N GLU A 128 -2.85 -8.08 -20.70
CA GLU A 128 -4.29 -8.11 -20.38
C GLU A 128 -5.00 -9.41 -20.82
N HIS A 129 -4.38 -10.18 -21.72
CA HIS A 129 -4.89 -11.48 -22.17
C HIS A 129 -4.54 -12.65 -21.21
N ASN A 130 -3.79 -12.38 -20.13
CA ASN A 130 -3.50 -13.42 -19.13
C ASN A 130 -4.80 -13.90 -18.48
N PRO A 131 -5.06 -15.22 -18.39
CA PRO A 131 -6.32 -15.76 -17.86
C PRO A 131 -6.60 -15.36 -16.40
N ASP A 132 -5.56 -15.05 -15.62
CA ASP A 132 -5.72 -14.57 -14.24
C ASP A 132 -5.91 -13.06 -14.12
N PHE A 133 -5.83 -12.30 -15.23
CA PHE A 133 -5.80 -10.83 -15.20
C PHE A 133 -6.99 -10.25 -14.43
N ALA A 134 -8.21 -10.57 -14.85
CA ALA A 134 -9.43 -10.07 -14.20
C ALA A 134 -9.57 -10.57 -12.75
N THR A 135 -9.26 -11.85 -12.51
CA THR A 135 -9.34 -12.47 -11.18
C THR A 135 -8.35 -11.85 -10.20
N TYR A 136 -7.11 -11.62 -10.64
CA TYR A 136 -6.09 -10.94 -9.84
C TYR A 136 -6.56 -9.54 -9.42
N HIS A 137 -6.98 -8.70 -10.38
CA HIS A 137 -7.42 -7.33 -10.11
C HIS A 137 -8.61 -7.30 -9.14
N ARG A 138 -9.54 -8.25 -9.28
CA ARG A 138 -10.68 -8.36 -8.39
C ARG A 138 -10.29 -8.76 -6.97
N ILE A 139 -9.33 -9.68 -6.81
CA ILE A 139 -8.78 -10.04 -5.50
C ILE A 139 -8.11 -8.81 -4.87
N ILE A 140 -7.27 -8.08 -5.62
CA ILE A 140 -6.57 -6.90 -5.11
C ILE A 140 -7.55 -5.82 -4.68
N GLN A 141 -8.56 -5.51 -5.50
CA GLN A 141 -9.57 -4.52 -5.17
C GLN A 141 -10.35 -4.88 -3.89
N TYR A 142 -10.72 -6.15 -3.73
CA TYR A 142 -11.38 -6.62 -2.51
C TYR A 142 -10.45 -6.51 -1.30
N LYS A 143 -9.22 -6.99 -1.41
CA LYS A 143 -8.21 -6.96 -0.34
C LYS A 143 -7.78 -5.54 0.03
N ASN A 144 -7.83 -4.60 -0.90
CA ASN A 144 -7.62 -3.20 -0.59
C ASN A 144 -8.62 -2.72 0.45
N TYR A 145 -9.93 -2.92 0.23
CA TYR A 145 -10.96 -2.51 1.19
C TYR A 145 -10.96 -3.37 2.45
N GLU A 146 -10.86 -4.70 2.31
CA GLU A 146 -10.95 -5.62 3.43
C GLU A 146 -9.75 -5.49 4.37
N PHE A 147 -8.52 -5.60 3.84
CA PHE A 147 -7.31 -5.63 4.63
C PHE A 147 -6.67 -4.24 4.75
N SER A 148 -6.29 -3.62 3.62
CA SER A 148 -5.50 -2.40 3.63
C SER A 148 -6.27 -1.17 4.14
N MET A 149 -7.61 -1.22 4.18
CA MET A 149 -8.44 -0.17 4.76
C MET A 149 -9.08 -0.62 6.08
N LEU A 150 -10.06 -1.52 6.04
CA LEU A 150 -10.93 -1.80 7.18
C LEU A 150 -10.19 -2.54 8.31
N HIS A 151 -9.42 -3.58 7.98
CA HIS A 151 -8.67 -4.32 9.00
C HIS A 151 -7.63 -3.41 9.68
N LEU A 152 -6.93 -2.58 8.93
CA LEU A 152 -5.97 -1.63 9.52
C LEU A 152 -6.66 -0.57 10.38
N LEU A 153 -7.80 -0.04 9.98
CA LEU A 153 -8.57 0.88 10.83
C LEU A 153 -9.00 0.24 12.16
N GLN A 154 -9.28 -1.06 12.16
CA GLN A 154 -9.70 -1.79 13.37
C GLN A 154 -8.54 -2.22 14.26
N SER A 155 -7.46 -2.71 13.66
CA SER A 155 -6.42 -3.49 14.35
C SER A 155 -5.01 -3.05 13.98
N PHE A 156 -4.77 -1.76 13.74
CA PHE A 156 -3.51 -1.26 13.21
C PHE A 156 -2.28 -1.70 14.03
N LYS A 157 -2.33 -1.56 15.36
CA LYS A 157 -1.20 -1.93 16.23
C LYS A 157 -0.85 -3.42 16.17
N GLN A 158 -1.85 -4.27 15.96
CA GLN A 158 -1.67 -5.72 15.85
C GLN A 158 -1.25 -6.13 14.43
N ALA A 159 -1.76 -5.43 13.40
CA ALA A 159 -1.49 -5.74 12.01
C ALA A 159 -0.10 -5.27 11.56
N ILE A 160 0.35 -4.11 12.03
CA ILE A 160 1.65 -3.52 11.66
C ILE A 160 2.47 -3.29 12.94
N VAL A 161 3.12 -4.34 13.42
CA VAL A 161 3.88 -4.30 14.68
C VAL A 161 5.24 -3.60 14.57
N ASP A 162 5.84 -3.58 13.37
CA ASP A 162 7.20 -3.09 13.11
C ASP A 162 7.25 -1.58 12.79
N ILE A 163 6.38 -0.76 13.41
CA ILE A 163 6.31 0.68 13.18
C ILE A 163 6.29 1.44 14.51
N GLU A 164 7.00 2.57 14.60
CA GLU A 164 7.12 3.33 15.85
C GLU A 164 5.94 4.29 16.08
N PHE A 165 5.40 4.88 15.05
CA PHE A 165 4.48 6.04 15.14
C PHE A 165 3.01 5.64 14.93
N HIS A 166 2.53 4.62 15.68
CA HIS A 166 1.17 4.10 15.49
C HIS A 166 0.09 5.18 15.65
N GLU A 167 0.15 6.01 16.68
CA GLU A 167 -0.87 7.02 16.94
C GLU A 167 -0.93 8.06 15.81
N GLN A 168 0.22 8.61 15.40
CA GLN A 168 0.28 9.64 14.37
C GLN A 168 -0.19 9.13 13.01
N PHE A 169 0.23 7.91 12.62
CA PHE A 169 -0.25 7.31 11.39
C PHE A 169 -1.74 6.98 11.46
N TYR A 170 -2.22 6.51 12.61
CA TYR A 170 -3.64 6.21 12.79
C TYR A 170 -4.51 7.48 12.69
N GLU A 171 -4.06 8.61 13.21
CA GLU A 171 -4.74 9.89 13.04
C GLU A 171 -4.87 10.28 11.56
N HIS A 172 -3.80 10.11 10.77
CA HIS A 172 -3.81 10.35 9.33
C HIS A 172 -4.76 9.38 8.59
N MET A 173 -4.78 8.10 8.97
CA MET A 173 -5.72 7.12 8.41
C MET A 173 -7.16 7.53 8.68
N CYS A 174 -7.48 7.90 9.92
CA CYS A 174 -8.82 8.35 10.31
C CYS A 174 -9.23 9.63 9.58
N ALA A 175 -8.32 10.59 9.42
CA ALA A 175 -8.57 11.82 8.69
C ALA A 175 -8.85 11.54 7.20
N ALA A 176 -8.05 10.71 6.55
CA ALA A 176 -8.26 10.30 5.16
C ALA A 176 -9.60 9.55 4.98
N PHE A 177 -9.95 8.65 5.92
CA PHE A 177 -11.22 7.95 5.89
C PHE A 177 -12.41 8.91 5.98
N ARG A 178 -12.40 9.83 6.97
CA ARG A 178 -13.47 10.83 7.14
C ARG A 178 -13.65 11.70 5.91
N ALA A 179 -12.55 12.10 5.26
CA ALA A 179 -12.60 12.96 4.09
C ALA A 179 -13.23 12.28 2.87
N SER A 180 -13.12 10.96 2.73
CA SER A 180 -13.47 10.25 1.49
C SER A 180 -14.44 9.07 1.65
N HIS A 181 -15.00 8.83 2.85
CA HIS A 181 -15.86 7.66 3.12
C HIS A 181 -17.09 7.57 2.21
N PHE A 182 -17.66 8.70 1.76
CA PHE A 182 -18.78 8.69 0.81
C PHE A 182 -18.39 8.07 -0.53
N ARG A 183 -17.19 8.41 -1.04
CA ARG A 183 -16.65 7.85 -2.28
C ARG A 183 -16.41 6.35 -2.14
N TYR A 184 -15.78 5.92 -1.05
CA TYR A 184 -15.56 4.49 -0.78
C TYR A 184 -16.86 3.72 -0.64
N SER A 185 -17.89 4.32 0.02
CA SER A 185 -19.23 3.73 0.10
C SER A 185 -19.83 3.49 -1.28
N ALA A 186 -19.78 4.50 -2.16
CA ALA A 186 -20.31 4.39 -3.52
C ALA A 186 -19.57 3.31 -4.33
N SER A 187 -18.26 3.22 -4.21
CA SER A 187 -17.44 2.18 -4.86
C SER A 187 -17.79 0.77 -4.36
N ILE A 188 -17.94 0.59 -3.04
CA ILE A 188 -18.34 -0.70 -2.44
C ILE A 188 -19.76 -1.07 -2.85
N ASP A 189 -20.69 -0.11 -2.94
CA ASP A 189 -22.05 -0.36 -3.39
C ASP A 189 -22.12 -0.79 -4.85
N ALA A 190 -21.31 -0.18 -5.71
CA ALA A 190 -21.20 -0.58 -7.10
C ALA A 190 -20.61 -2.01 -7.25
N LEU A 191 -19.64 -2.39 -6.40
CA LEU A 191 -19.09 -3.74 -6.38
C LEU A 191 -20.07 -4.77 -5.83
N LEU A 192 -20.82 -4.42 -4.79
CA LEU A 192 -21.88 -5.26 -4.21
C LEU A 192 -23.00 -5.53 -5.23
N LEU A 193 -23.40 -4.50 -6.00
CA LEU A 193 -24.40 -4.67 -7.06
C LEU A 193 -23.95 -5.67 -8.15
N LYS A 194 -22.67 -5.61 -8.52
CA LYS A 194 -22.09 -6.54 -9.51
C LYS A 194 -21.88 -7.96 -8.95
N HIS A 195 -21.61 -8.09 -7.66
CA HIS A 195 -21.22 -9.32 -6.99
C HIS A 195 -21.97 -9.50 -5.67
N PRO A 196 -23.28 -9.79 -5.71
CA PRO A 196 -24.14 -9.79 -4.51
C PRO A 196 -23.92 -11.00 -3.60
N HIS A 197 -23.18 -12.00 -4.06
CA HIS A 197 -22.92 -13.23 -3.30
C HIS A 197 -21.44 -13.41 -2.97
N SER A 198 -21.18 -14.12 -1.87
CA SER A 198 -19.83 -14.55 -1.55
C SER A 198 -19.35 -15.61 -2.54
N GLU A 199 -18.12 -15.46 -3.02
CA GLU A 199 -17.54 -16.40 -3.97
C GLU A 199 -16.03 -16.60 -3.73
N PRO A 200 -15.51 -17.83 -3.95
CA PRO A 200 -14.09 -18.08 -3.95
C PRO A 200 -13.46 -17.63 -5.29
N LEU A 201 -12.37 -16.87 -5.21
CA LEU A 201 -11.55 -16.51 -6.36
C LEU A 201 -10.18 -17.16 -6.24
N ARG A 202 -9.65 -17.63 -7.36
CA ARG A 202 -8.33 -18.26 -7.40
C ARG A 202 -7.58 -17.87 -8.67
N THR A 203 -6.33 -17.44 -8.53
CA THR A 203 -5.40 -17.33 -9.65
C THR A 203 -4.65 -18.65 -9.82
N THR A 204 -4.39 -19.05 -11.06
CA THR A 204 -3.80 -20.36 -11.40
C THR A 204 -2.37 -20.24 -11.91
N GLN A 205 -2.06 -19.23 -12.67
CA GLN A 205 -0.75 -18.99 -13.29
C GLN A 205 0.07 -17.95 -12.50
N VAL A 206 -0.57 -16.86 -12.04
CA VAL A 206 0.14 -15.79 -11.31
C VAL A 206 -0.09 -15.92 -9.81
N TYR A 207 1.01 -16.08 -9.06
CA TYR A 207 1.08 -16.06 -7.58
C TYR A 207 0.23 -17.09 -6.84
N GLN A 208 -0.58 -17.89 -7.51
CA GLN A 208 -1.45 -18.94 -6.94
C GLN A 208 -2.24 -18.45 -5.72
N MET A 209 -2.86 -17.27 -5.86
CA MET A 209 -3.64 -16.66 -4.79
C MET A 209 -5.02 -17.30 -4.67
N HIS A 210 -5.54 -17.31 -3.44
CA HIS A 210 -6.91 -17.70 -3.15
C HIS A 210 -7.54 -16.69 -2.20
N ALA A 211 -8.74 -16.21 -2.50
CA ALA A 211 -9.50 -15.30 -1.65
C ALA A 211 -10.99 -15.65 -1.69
N ILE A 212 -11.68 -15.55 -0.56
CA ILE A 212 -13.14 -15.55 -0.50
C ILE A 212 -13.57 -14.07 -0.53
N VAL A 213 -14.18 -13.68 -1.64
CA VAL A 213 -14.68 -12.31 -1.84
C VAL A 213 -16.13 -12.24 -1.37
N ASN A 214 -16.41 -11.36 -0.41
CA ASN A 214 -17.73 -11.22 0.21
C ASN A 214 -18.08 -9.73 0.37
N TYR A 215 -18.61 -9.11 -0.67
CA TYR A 215 -18.99 -7.70 -0.64
C TYR A 215 -20.16 -7.36 0.32
N PRO A 216 -21.16 -8.25 0.55
CA PRO A 216 -22.14 -8.03 1.63
C PRO A 216 -21.49 -7.84 3.01
N ALA A 217 -20.57 -8.74 3.40
CA ALA A 217 -19.85 -8.63 4.67
C ALA A 217 -18.93 -7.40 4.70
N LEU A 218 -18.24 -7.11 3.59
CA LEU A 218 -17.41 -5.91 3.43
C LEU A 218 -18.21 -4.63 3.66
N LYS A 219 -19.42 -4.52 3.06
CA LYS A 219 -20.30 -3.36 3.25
C LYS A 219 -20.73 -3.20 4.70
N ALA A 220 -21.11 -4.28 5.37
CA ALA A 220 -21.48 -4.23 6.78
C ALA A 220 -20.31 -3.77 7.67
N ALA A 221 -19.11 -4.29 7.43
CA ALA A 221 -17.90 -3.87 8.13
C ALA A 221 -17.57 -2.39 7.86
N PHE A 222 -17.72 -1.94 6.61
CA PHE A 222 -17.52 -0.54 6.24
C PHE A 222 -18.48 0.39 6.98
N GLN A 223 -19.78 0.05 7.01
CA GLN A 223 -20.79 0.83 7.73
C GLN A 223 -20.49 0.92 9.23
N THR A 224 -19.96 -0.15 9.82
CA THR A 224 -19.51 -0.15 11.22
C THR A 224 -18.38 0.85 11.43
N GLN A 225 -17.40 0.93 10.50
CA GLN A 225 -16.32 1.92 10.58
C GLN A 225 -16.84 3.36 10.38
N VAL A 226 -17.79 3.58 9.48
CA VAL A 226 -18.41 4.91 9.31
C VAL A 226 -19.05 5.35 10.61
N LYS A 227 -19.89 4.51 11.24
CA LYS A 227 -20.51 4.82 12.55
C LYS A 227 -19.46 5.12 13.64
N ARG A 228 -18.33 4.42 13.65
CA ARG A 228 -17.28 4.61 14.64
C ARG A 228 -16.46 5.89 14.46
N LEU A 229 -16.17 6.25 13.21
CA LEU A 229 -15.19 7.30 12.90
C LEU A 229 -15.81 8.61 12.43
N VAL A 230 -17.04 8.57 11.92
CA VAL A 230 -17.74 9.75 11.38
C VAL A 230 -18.89 10.17 12.29
N GLY A 231 -19.48 9.23 13.04
CA GLY A 231 -20.46 9.49 14.06
C GLY A 231 -21.80 9.18 13.81
#